data_89b6eb1a8087f82a97a5ae9e6dbb34ef
#
_entry.id   89b6eb1a8087f82a97a5ae9e6dbb34ef
#
_cell.length_a   1.000
_cell.length_b   1.000
_cell.length_c   1.000
_cell.angle_alpha   90.00
_cell.angle_beta   90.00
_cell.angle_gamma   90.00
#
_symmetry.space_group_name_H-M   'P 1'
#
loop_
_entity.id
_entity.type
_entity.pdbx_description
1 polymer ?
#
loop_
_entity_poly.entity_id
_entity_poly.type
_entity_poly.pdbx_seq_one_letter_code
_entity_poly.pdbx_strand_id
1 'polypeptide(L)'
;MEKFDVHILGCGSALPTLKHWPSSQIINLREKLFMIDCGEGAQVQFRRSRQKFSRLSHIFISHLHGDHIFGLIGLLSTLSLAGRTYPMHIYAHAELETLMKPWLDFFCKGITYEVVFHALPTDNVSQLIYDDRSVQVFTIPLKHRVPCCGFLFKEKAPLPHIRRDMIDYLEIPYYAIQSIKEGADWTTPDGRVFANNQLVFPAERGRSYAYCSDTCYQPQNIPLLRGVDVLYHEATFGKDNAPRAVETLHSTAAQAAQMAKQAKVGQLVIGHFSSRYDDEQVLLDEAKAIFPNTLLATEGLVLNL
;
A
#
# COMPACT_ATOMS: atom_id res chain seq x y z
N MET A 1 -14.90 -7.38 10.73
CA MET A 1 -13.86 -6.38 10.43
C MET A 1 -14.15 -5.74 9.08
N GLU A 2 -13.91 -4.44 8.96
CA GLU A 2 -13.97 -3.77 7.67
C GLU A 2 -12.82 -4.24 6.77
N LYS A 3 -13.02 -4.20 5.46
CA LYS A 3 -12.09 -4.73 4.48
C LYS A 3 -10.77 -3.94 4.46
N PHE A 4 -9.65 -4.64 4.52
CA PHE A 4 -8.33 -4.13 4.21
C PHE A 4 -7.54 -5.25 3.53
N ASP A 5 -7.60 -5.27 2.20
CA ASP A 5 -6.96 -6.30 1.37
C ASP A 5 -5.91 -5.65 0.46
N VAL A 6 -4.85 -6.40 0.19
CA VAL A 6 -3.86 -6.07 -0.84
C VAL A 6 -3.87 -7.14 -1.90
N HIS A 7 -4.11 -6.76 -3.15
CA HIS A 7 -4.12 -7.62 -4.31
C HIS A 7 -2.84 -7.42 -5.12
N ILE A 8 -2.04 -8.45 -5.26
CA ILE A 8 -0.84 -8.42 -6.10
C ILE A 8 -1.27 -8.57 -7.56
N LEU A 9 -0.98 -7.57 -8.37
CA LEU A 9 -1.27 -7.56 -9.81
C LEU A 9 -0.06 -7.93 -10.65
N GLY A 10 1.14 -7.62 -10.15
CA GLY A 10 2.41 -7.94 -10.75
C GLY A 10 3.52 -7.85 -9.72
N CYS A 11 4.51 -8.73 -9.83
CA CYS A 11 5.61 -8.87 -8.88
C CYS A 11 6.95 -9.23 -9.54
N GLY A 12 7.04 -9.12 -10.87
CA GLY A 12 8.28 -9.25 -11.63
C GLY A 12 9.08 -7.95 -11.64
N SER A 13 10.39 -8.06 -11.90
CA SER A 13 11.29 -6.92 -12.11
C SER A 13 11.28 -6.44 -13.57
N ALA A 14 12.20 -5.54 -13.92
CA ALA A 14 12.25 -4.80 -15.17
C ALA A 14 12.12 -5.61 -16.47
N LEU A 15 12.65 -6.85 -16.53
CA LEU A 15 12.56 -7.67 -17.73
C LEU A 15 11.23 -8.45 -17.75
N PRO A 16 10.33 -8.19 -18.71
CA PRO A 16 9.08 -8.93 -18.83
C PRO A 16 9.32 -10.44 -19.00
N THR A 17 8.55 -11.24 -18.29
CA THR A 17 8.59 -12.70 -18.37
C THR A 17 7.20 -13.25 -18.68
N LEU A 18 7.11 -14.53 -19.04
CA LEU A 18 5.80 -15.18 -19.19
C LEU A 18 5.19 -15.55 -17.83
N LYS A 19 5.98 -15.50 -16.78
CA LYS A 19 5.59 -15.94 -15.43
C LYS A 19 5.03 -14.79 -14.59
N HIS A 20 5.68 -13.62 -14.63
CA HIS A 20 5.33 -12.48 -13.82
C HIS A 20 5.08 -11.22 -14.65
N TRP A 21 4.10 -10.44 -14.23
CA TRP A 21 3.85 -9.11 -14.74
C TRP A 21 4.67 -8.08 -13.96
N PRO A 22 5.02 -6.94 -14.59
CA PRO A 22 5.69 -5.83 -13.92
C PRO A 22 4.91 -5.31 -12.69
N SER A 23 5.63 -4.61 -11.81
CA SER A 23 5.15 -4.19 -10.51
C SER A 23 3.82 -3.45 -10.54
N SER A 24 2.81 -3.98 -9.85
CA SER A 24 1.55 -3.29 -9.58
C SER A 24 0.79 -3.98 -8.46
N GLN A 25 0.11 -3.20 -7.62
CA GLN A 25 -0.75 -3.69 -6.53
C GLN A 25 -2.01 -2.84 -6.39
N ILE A 26 -3.10 -3.45 -5.93
CA ILE A 26 -4.31 -2.73 -5.49
C ILE A 26 -4.49 -2.94 -3.99
N ILE A 27 -4.64 -1.84 -3.28
CA ILE A 27 -5.08 -1.83 -1.89
C ILE A 27 -6.57 -1.51 -1.86
N ASN A 28 -7.35 -2.37 -1.23
CA ASN A 28 -8.76 -2.14 -0.95
C ASN A 28 -8.93 -1.90 0.55
N LEU A 29 -9.12 -0.64 0.94
CA LEU A 29 -9.38 -0.26 2.32
C LEU A 29 -10.78 0.32 2.42
N ARG A 30 -11.69 -0.40 3.11
CA ARG A 30 -13.09 -0.01 3.29
C ARG A 30 -13.76 0.36 1.95
N GLU A 31 -13.52 -0.46 0.94
CA GLU A 31 -14.05 -0.30 -0.42
C GLU A 31 -13.51 0.92 -1.19
N LYS A 32 -12.52 1.64 -0.66
CA LYS A 32 -11.70 2.59 -1.43
C LYS A 32 -10.51 1.85 -2.02
N LEU A 33 -10.25 2.08 -3.30
CA LEU A 33 -9.13 1.47 -3.99
C LEU A 33 -7.99 2.49 -4.18
N PHE A 34 -6.81 2.03 -3.83
CA PHE A 34 -5.54 2.69 -4.09
C PHE A 34 -4.68 1.75 -4.95
N MET A 35 -3.94 2.29 -5.90
CA MET A 35 -2.98 1.50 -6.67
C MET A 35 -1.56 1.92 -6.29
N ILE A 36 -0.66 0.95 -6.15
CA ILE A 36 0.77 1.19 -6.03
C ILE A 36 1.43 0.64 -7.28
N ASP A 37 2.15 1.48 -7.97
CA ASP A 37 2.78 1.25 -9.26
C ASP A 37 1.80 0.76 -10.34
N CYS A 38 2.11 1.02 -11.58
CA CYS A 38 1.27 0.67 -12.72
C CYS A 38 2.15 0.22 -13.89
N GLY A 39 2.80 -0.93 -13.73
CA GLY A 39 3.59 -1.56 -14.77
C GLY A 39 2.77 -2.01 -15.96
N GLU A 40 3.41 -2.43 -17.03
CA GLU A 40 2.77 -2.91 -18.23
C GLU A 40 1.77 -4.06 -17.91
N GLY A 41 0.59 -4.01 -18.49
CA GLY A 41 -0.46 -5.01 -18.24
C GLY A 41 -1.24 -4.86 -16.93
N ALA A 42 -0.91 -3.90 -16.06
CA ALA A 42 -1.59 -3.68 -14.78
C ALA A 42 -3.10 -3.53 -14.94
N GLN A 43 -3.59 -2.84 -15.99
CA GLN A 43 -5.02 -2.69 -16.27
C GLN A 43 -5.72 -4.04 -16.53
N VAL A 44 -5.05 -4.99 -17.17
CA VAL A 44 -5.59 -6.34 -17.44
C VAL A 44 -5.65 -7.14 -16.15
N GLN A 45 -4.60 -7.08 -15.34
CA GLN A 45 -4.54 -7.74 -14.05
C GLN A 45 -5.55 -7.13 -13.05
N PHE A 46 -5.75 -5.82 -13.10
CA PHE A 46 -6.79 -5.15 -12.31
C PHE A 46 -8.19 -5.69 -12.69
N ARG A 47 -8.48 -5.92 -13.98
CA ARG A 47 -9.73 -6.59 -14.37
C ARG A 47 -9.82 -8.02 -13.83
N ARG A 48 -8.74 -8.78 -13.89
CA ARG A 48 -8.68 -10.15 -13.35
C ARG A 48 -8.93 -10.20 -11.84
N SER A 49 -8.48 -9.19 -11.09
CA SER A 49 -8.71 -9.09 -9.64
C SER A 49 -10.18 -8.89 -9.26
N ARG A 50 -11.06 -8.62 -10.24
CA ARG A 50 -12.50 -8.34 -10.06
C ARG A 50 -12.80 -7.13 -9.16
N GLN A 51 -11.80 -6.31 -8.88
CA GLN A 51 -11.99 -5.05 -8.19
C GLN A 51 -12.67 -4.02 -9.12
N LYS A 52 -13.48 -3.13 -8.56
CA LYS A 52 -14.25 -2.15 -9.34
C LYS A 52 -13.40 -0.96 -9.74
N PHE A 53 -13.15 -0.74 -11.03
CA PHE A 53 -12.43 0.41 -11.58
C PHE A 53 -12.96 1.76 -11.07
N SER A 54 -14.29 1.86 -10.92
CA SER A 54 -14.94 3.07 -10.41
C SER A 54 -14.54 3.43 -8.97
N ARG A 55 -13.93 2.55 -8.21
CA ARG A 55 -13.48 2.81 -6.82
C ARG A 55 -12.02 3.23 -6.72
N LEU A 56 -11.24 3.06 -7.80
CA LEU A 56 -9.86 3.53 -7.84
C LEU A 56 -9.83 5.05 -7.95
N SER A 57 -9.22 5.73 -7.00
CA SER A 57 -9.15 7.19 -6.96
C SER A 57 -7.74 7.74 -6.83
N HIS A 58 -6.79 6.94 -6.36
CA HIS A 58 -5.43 7.35 -6.09
C HIS A 58 -4.45 6.30 -6.59
N ILE A 59 -3.39 6.76 -7.25
CA ILE A 59 -2.26 5.95 -7.74
C ILE A 59 -0.99 6.51 -7.13
N PHE A 60 -0.19 5.64 -6.52
CA PHE A 60 1.09 5.98 -5.91
C PHE A 60 2.20 5.31 -6.70
N ILE A 61 3.08 6.09 -7.31
CA ILE A 61 4.20 5.60 -8.13
C ILE A 61 5.49 5.74 -7.33
N SER A 62 6.13 4.61 -7.08
CA SER A 62 7.34 4.54 -6.26
C SER A 62 8.55 5.22 -6.91
N HIS A 63 8.72 5.02 -8.21
CA HIS A 63 9.78 5.63 -9.03
C HIS A 63 9.45 5.52 -10.53
N LEU A 64 10.29 6.12 -11.39
CA LEU A 64 9.97 6.30 -12.81
C LEU A 64 10.68 5.29 -13.74
N HIS A 65 11.01 4.07 -13.27
CA HIS A 65 11.36 3.00 -14.20
C HIS A 65 10.14 2.48 -14.95
N GLY A 66 10.35 1.97 -16.17
CA GLY A 66 9.26 1.58 -17.07
C GLY A 66 8.35 0.50 -16.51
N ASP A 67 8.91 -0.48 -15.82
CA ASP A 67 8.18 -1.59 -15.18
C ASP A 67 7.28 -1.15 -14.00
N HIS A 68 7.35 0.12 -13.61
CA HIS A 68 6.48 0.73 -12.60
C HIS A 68 5.45 1.72 -13.18
N ILE A 69 5.61 2.17 -14.46
CA ILE A 69 4.77 3.24 -15.02
C ILE A 69 4.19 2.94 -16.41
N PHE A 70 4.71 1.99 -17.21
CA PHE A 70 4.29 1.83 -18.60
C PHE A 70 2.83 1.42 -18.80
N GLY A 71 2.17 0.88 -17.78
CA GLY A 71 0.74 0.60 -17.80
C GLY A 71 -0.14 1.83 -17.56
N LEU A 72 0.42 2.94 -17.06
CA LEU A 72 -0.35 4.07 -16.56
C LEU A 72 -1.19 4.75 -17.64
N ILE A 73 -0.61 5.05 -18.79
CA ILE A 73 -1.33 5.71 -19.89
C ILE A 73 -2.51 4.86 -20.39
N GLY A 74 -2.31 3.55 -20.51
CA GLY A 74 -3.35 2.60 -20.91
C GLY A 74 -4.47 2.50 -19.87
N LEU A 75 -4.13 2.51 -18.57
CA LEU A 75 -5.10 2.51 -17.50
C LEU A 75 -5.95 3.80 -17.51
N LEU A 76 -5.31 4.96 -17.62
CA LEU A 76 -6.00 6.26 -17.64
C LEU A 76 -6.95 6.36 -18.83
N SER A 77 -6.53 5.93 -20.02
CA SER A 77 -7.40 5.84 -21.21
C SER A 77 -8.59 4.90 -20.97
N THR A 78 -8.34 3.73 -20.42
CA THR A 78 -9.39 2.73 -20.11
C THR A 78 -10.43 3.29 -19.12
N LEU A 79 -10.00 4.02 -18.10
CA LEU A 79 -10.91 4.63 -17.13
C LEU A 79 -11.81 5.68 -17.78
N SER A 80 -11.32 6.47 -18.75
CA SER A 80 -12.11 7.41 -19.54
C SER A 80 -13.16 6.67 -20.39
N LEU A 81 -12.75 5.62 -21.11
CA LEU A 81 -13.66 4.78 -21.91
C LEU A 81 -14.72 4.07 -21.04
N ALA A 82 -14.40 3.80 -19.78
CA ALA A 82 -15.34 3.24 -18.79
C ALA A 82 -16.30 4.28 -18.18
N GLY A 83 -16.24 5.55 -18.64
CA GLY A 83 -17.17 6.61 -18.24
C GLY A 83 -16.83 7.28 -16.91
N ARG A 84 -15.56 7.26 -16.49
CA ARG A 84 -15.11 7.99 -15.30
C ARG A 84 -15.29 9.51 -15.47
N THR A 85 -15.79 10.18 -14.43
CA THR A 85 -16.01 11.65 -14.44
C THR A 85 -15.36 12.38 -13.27
N TYR A 86 -14.90 11.66 -12.22
CA TYR A 86 -14.26 12.24 -11.04
C TYR A 86 -12.74 12.12 -11.14
N PRO A 87 -11.99 13.04 -10.49
CA PRO A 87 -10.55 13.15 -10.63
C PRO A 87 -9.80 11.85 -10.30
N MET A 88 -8.66 11.64 -10.98
CA MET A 88 -7.66 10.66 -10.63
C MET A 88 -6.44 11.37 -10.05
N HIS A 89 -6.09 11.03 -8.80
CA HIS A 89 -4.94 11.59 -8.12
C HIS A 89 -3.72 10.68 -8.29
N ILE A 90 -2.60 11.20 -8.77
CA ILE A 90 -1.36 10.47 -9.00
C ILE A 90 -0.26 11.09 -8.15
N TYR A 91 0.26 10.33 -7.21
CA TYR A 91 1.40 10.70 -6.36
C TYR A 91 2.66 10.09 -6.96
N ALA A 92 3.57 10.93 -7.43
CA ALA A 92 4.79 10.50 -8.11
C ALA A 92 5.88 11.57 -8.02
N HIS A 93 7.11 11.25 -8.38
CA HIS A 93 8.14 12.26 -8.59
C HIS A 93 7.71 13.24 -9.70
N ALA A 94 8.06 14.52 -9.54
CA ALA A 94 7.52 15.63 -10.34
C ALA A 94 7.71 15.46 -11.86
N GLU A 95 8.75 14.74 -12.26
CA GLU A 95 9.07 14.49 -13.67
C GLU A 95 7.96 13.68 -14.37
N LEU A 96 7.18 12.88 -13.64
CA LEU A 96 6.10 12.08 -14.23
C LEU A 96 5.04 12.97 -14.89
N GLU A 97 4.68 14.08 -14.27
CA GLU A 97 3.71 15.02 -14.84
C GLU A 97 4.18 15.56 -16.19
N THR A 98 5.46 15.95 -16.26
CA THR A 98 6.08 16.45 -17.50
C THR A 98 6.07 15.38 -18.60
N LEU A 99 6.33 14.13 -18.26
CA LEU A 99 6.33 13.03 -19.22
C LEU A 99 4.91 12.66 -19.67
N MET A 100 3.94 12.67 -18.75
CA MET A 100 2.58 12.20 -19.03
C MET A 100 1.71 13.21 -19.75
N LYS A 101 1.88 14.51 -19.53
CA LYS A 101 1.05 15.54 -20.17
C LYS A 101 1.00 15.42 -21.70
N PRO A 102 2.12 15.35 -22.45
CA PRO A 102 2.09 15.17 -23.90
C PRO A 102 1.40 13.86 -24.33
N TRP A 103 1.54 12.80 -23.57
CA TRP A 103 0.90 11.52 -23.86
C TRP A 103 -0.62 11.56 -23.62
N LEU A 104 -1.05 12.22 -22.56
CA LEU A 104 -2.48 12.44 -22.28
C LEU A 104 -3.11 13.30 -23.37
N ASP A 105 -2.46 14.38 -23.79
CA ASP A 105 -2.94 15.28 -24.84
C ASP A 105 -3.06 14.57 -26.19
N PHE A 106 -2.16 13.65 -26.49
CA PHE A 106 -2.14 12.94 -27.76
C PHE A 106 -3.03 11.69 -27.76
N PHE A 107 -2.82 10.78 -26.79
CA PHE A 107 -3.48 9.48 -26.78
C PHE A 107 -4.83 9.45 -26.06
N CYS A 108 -5.05 10.41 -25.14
CA CYS A 108 -6.28 10.49 -24.34
C CYS A 108 -7.06 11.77 -24.64
N LYS A 109 -7.01 12.24 -25.88
CA LYS A 109 -7.75 13.44 -26.31
C LYS A 109 -9.23 13.29 -25.98
N GLY A 110 -9.77 14.25 -25.21
CA GLY A 110 -11.16 14.19 -24.77
C GLY A 110 -11.38 13.29 -23.53
N ILE A 111 -10.33 13.02 -22.75
CA ILE A 111 -10.45 12.37 -21.44
C ILE A 111 -11.57 13.01 -20.61
N THR A 112 -12.42 12.20 -19.99
CA THR A 112 -13.68 12.64 -19.36
C THR A 112 -13.51 13.10 -17.91
N TYR A 113 -12.29 13.07 -17.37
CA TYR A 113 -11.98 13.41 -15.99
C TYR A 113 -10.62 14.09 -15.88
N GLU A 114 -10.40 14.78 -14.77
CA GLU A 114 -9.13 15.43 -14.46
C GLU A 114 -8.10 14.41 -13.93
N VAL A 115 -6.85 14.52 -14.40
CA VAL A 115 -5.69 13.82 -13.83
C VAL A 115 -4.89 14.83 -13.02
N VAL A 116 -4.87 14.65 -11.70
CA VAL A 116 -4.22 15.55 -10.73
C VAL A 116 -2.91 14.92 -10.28
N PHE A 117 -1.79 15.59 -10.57
CA PHE A 117 -0.48 15.13 -10.13
C PHE A 117 -0.09 15.78 -8.80
N HIS A 118 0.44 14.97 -7.88
CA HIS A 118 0.97 15.35 -6.59
C HIS A 118 2.44 14.95 -6.53
N ALA A 119 3.33 15.94 -6.46
CA ALA A 119 4.76 15.68 -6.38
C ALA A 119 5.16 15.07 -5.04
N LEU A 120 5.88 13.94 -5.10
CA LEU A 120 6.45 13.31 -3.91
C LEU A 120 7.68 14.07 -3.41
N PRO A 121 7.93 14.09 -2.08
CA PRO A 121 9.11 14.71 -1.50
C PRO A 121 10.38 13.99 -1.93
N THR A 122 11.48 14.74 -2.04
CA THR A 122 12.81 14.24 -2.46
C THR A 122 13.86 14.33 -1.35
N ASP A 123 13.47 14.73 -0.14
CA ASP A 123 14.36 14.99 0.99
C ASP A 123 14.77 13.75 1.79
N ASN A 124 14.40 12.55 1.32
CA ASN A 124 14.67 11.27 1.99
C ASN A 124 14.16 11.20 3.44
N VAL A 125 13.09 11.94 3.76
CA VAL A 125 12.39 11.88 5.04
C VAL A 125 10.97 11.32 4.82
N SER A 126 10.49 10.51 5.77
CA SER A 126 9.12 10.05 5.73
C SER A 126 8.16 11.21 5.93
N GLN A 127 7.25 11.42 4.99
CA GLN A 127 6.24 12.47 5.03
C GLN A 127 4.84 11.92 4.84
N LEU A 128 3.87 12.54 5.50
CA LEU A 128 2.44 12.27 5.27
C LEU A 128 2.05 12.90 3.93
N ILE A 129 1.65 12.08 2.95
CA ILE A 129 1.30 12.53 1.58
C ILE A 129 -0.20 12.43 1.30
N TYR A 130 -0.93 11.60 2.04
CA TYR A 130 -2.38 11.48 1.94
C TYR A 130 -2.99 11.22 3.31
N ASP A 131 -4.10 11.90 3.60
CA ASP A 131 -4.86 11.74 4.85
C ASP A 131 -6.36 11.88 4.60
N ASP A 132 -7.14 10.87 5.03
CA ASP A 132 -8.59 10.95 5.05
C ASP A 132 -9.16 10.33 6.35
N ARG A 133 -10.48 10.13 6.42
CA ARG A 133 -11.13 9.56 7.60
C ARG A 133 -10.68 8.14 7.94
N SER A 134 -10.15 7.38 6.98
CA SER A 134 -9.92 5.94 7.09
C SER A 134 -8.45 5.55 7.04
N VAL A 135 -7.60 6.32 6.38
CA VAL A 135 -6.21 5.97 6.14
C VAL A 135 -5.30 7.18 6.06
N GLN A 136 -4.08 6.98 6.50
CA GLN A 136 -2.94 7.86 6.25
C GLN A 136 -1.92 7.12 5.40
N VAL A 137 -1.32 7.83 4.43
CA VAL A 137 -0.23 7.29 3.61
C VAL A 137 1.01 8.13 3.80
N PHE A 138 2.10 7.47 4.19
CA PHE A 138 3.41 8.09 4.38
C PHE A 138 4.38 7.56 3.34
N THR A 139 5.36 8.37 2.95
CA THR A 139 6.50 7.90 2.17
C THR A 139 7.47 7.11 3.06
N ILE A 140 8.12 6.10 2.47
CA ILE A 140 9.25 5.37 3.06
C ILE A 140 10.49 5.75 2.24
N PRO A 141 11.52 6.37 2.84
CA PRO A 141 12.75 6.68 2.10
C PRO A 141 13.43 5.42 1.59
N LEU A 142 13.64 5.33 0.29
CA LEU A 142 14.32 4.20 -0.34
C LEU A 142 15.56 4.71 -1.11
N LYS A 143 16.46 3.79 -1.47
CA LYS A 143 17.68 4.12 -2.21
C LYS A 143 17.84 3.22 -3.44
N HIS A 144 17.66 3.83 -4.59
CA HIS A 144 17.82 3.22 -5.90
C HIS A 144 18.60 4.14 -6.84
N ARG A 145 18.76 3.74 -8.12
CA ARG A 145 19.49 4.52 -9.14
C ARG A 145 18.79 5.81 -9.57
N VAL A 146 17.48 5.87 -9.39
CA VAL A 146 16.65 7.04 -9.62
C VAL A 146 15.93 7.43 -8.31
N PRO A 147 15.43 8.65 -8.17
CA PRO A 147 14.60 9.02 -7.02
C PRO A 147 13.49 8.02 -6.80
N CYS A 148 13.40 7.46 -5.58
CA CYS A 148 12.52 6.36 -5.24
C CYS A 148 12.02 6.48 -3.80
N CYS A 149 10.76 6.12 -3.57
CA CYS A 149 10.22 5.93 -2.23
C CYS A 149 9.26 4.75 -2.18
N GLY A 150 9.11 4.17 -1.01
CA GLY A 150 8.03 3.24 -0.70
C GLY A 150 6.84 3.97 -0.08
N PHE A 151 5.80 3.20 0.29
CA PHE A 151 4.58 3.74 0.87
C PHE A 151 4.16 2.94 2.10
N LEU A 152 3.77 3.67 3.15
CA LEU A 152 3.25 3.09 4.39
C LEU A 152 1.80 3.53 4.55
N PHE A 153 0.87 2.60 4.36
CA PHE A 153 -0.55 2.77 4.61
C PHE A 153 -0.87 2.42 6.06
N LYS A 154 -1.41 3.38 6.80
CA LYS A 154 -1.88 3.18 8.18
C LYS A 154 -3.36 3.42 8.23
N GLU A 155 -4.13 2.37 8.51
CA GLU A 155 -5.55 2.49 8.77
C GLU A 155 -5.75 3.30 10.06
N LYS A 156 -6.65 4.28 10.01
CA LYS A 156 -7.09 4.96 11.23
C LYS A 156 -7.99 4.03 12.03
N ALA A 157 -7.69 3.88 13.30
CA ALA A 157 -8.52 3.07 14.19
C ALA A 157 -9.99 3.47 14.06
N PRO A 158 -10.91 2.53 13.91
CA PRO A 158 -12.34 2.84 13.95
C PRO A 158 -12.71 3.38 15.34
N LEU A 159 -13.78 4.16 15.40
CA LEU A 159 -14.34 4.53 16.70
C LEU A 159 -14.78 3.26 17.45
N PRO A 160 -14.61 3.24 18.78
CA PRO A 160 -15.02 2.11 19.59
C PRO A 160 -16.51 1.83 19.43
N HIS A 161 -16.90 0.58 19.60
CA HIS A 161 -18.31 0.20 19.63
C HIS A 161 -18.87 0.48 21.01
N ILE A 162 -19.98 1.25 21.05
CA ILE A 162 -20.70 1.47 22.30
C ILE A 162 -21.38 0.17 22.73
N ARG A 163 -21.39 -0.08 24.02
CA ARG A 163 -22.05 -1.24 24.63
C ARG A 163 -23.56 -1.06 24.61
N ARG A 164 -24.27 -1.91 23.88
CA ARG A 164 -25.72 -1.80 23.73
C ARG A 164 -26.46 -2.01 25.07
N ASP A 165 -25.99 -2.95 25.88
CA ASP A 165 -26.52 -3.15 27.24
C ASP A 165 -26.46 -1.89 28.11
N MET A 166 -25.41 -1.09 27.95
CA MET A 166 -25.26 0.18 28.67
C MET A 166 -26.16 1.29 28.11
N ILE A 167 -26.39 1.29 26.79
CA ILE A 167 -27.35 2.23 26.18
C ILE A 167 -28.74 2.01 26.80
N ASP A 168 -29.18 0.76 26.80
CA ASP A 168 -30.50 0.37 27.28
C ASP A 168 -30.62 0.56 28.81
N TYR A 169 -29.57 0.21 29.58
CA TYR A 169 -29.56 0.33 31.05
C TYR A 169 -29.54 1.80 31.54
N LEU A 170 -28.80 2.68 30.86
CA LEU A 170 -28.64 4.08 31.25
C LEU A 170 -29.54 5.04 30.44
N GLU A 171 -30.41 4.48 29.59
CA GLU A 171 -31.27 5.23 28.66
C GLU A 171 -30.52 6.33 27.90
N ILE A 172 -29.32 5.97 27.38
CA ILE A 172 -28.42 6.91 26.68
C ILE A 172 -29.12 7.42 25.42
N PRO A 173 -29.36 8.72 25.27
CA PRO A 173 -30.02 9.26 24.11
C PRO A 173 -29.12 9.23 22.89
N TYR A 174 -29.71 9.07 21.70
CA TYR A 174 -29.00 8.92 20.43
C TYR A 174 -27.95 10.01 20.17
N TYR A 175 -28.27 11.27 20.54
CA TYR A 175 -27.34 12.39 20.34
C TYR A 175 -26.04 12.28 21.16
N ALA A 176 -26.03 11.53 22.26
CA ALA A 176 -24.83 11.35 23.11
C ALA A 176 -23.92 10.21 22.62
N ILE A 177 -24.42 9.31 21.76
CA ILE A 177 -23.69 8.13 21.32
C ILE A 177 -22.38 8.52 20.63
N GLN A 178 -22.40 9.54 19.79
CA GLN A 178 -21.20 9.95 19.02
C GLN A 178 -20.12 10.49 19.96
N SER A 179 -20.45 11.37 20.91
CA SER A 179 -19.49 11.91 21.87
C SER A 179 -18.90 10.83 22.77
N ILE A 180 -19.72 9.86 23.20
CA ILE A 180 -19.23 8.70 23.97
C ILE A 180 -18.24 7.87 23.14
N LYS A 181 -18.55 7.60 21.87
CA LYS A 181 -17.61 6.89 20.95
C LYS A 181 -16.31 7.66 20.71
N GLU A 182 -16.33 8.99 20.85
CA GLU A 182 -15.18 9.88 20.76
C GLU A 182 -14.42 10.05 22.09
N GLY A 183 -14.85 9.35 23.15
CA GLY A 183 -14.14 9.30 24.42
C GLY A 183 -14.81 10.03 25.59
N ALA A 184 -16.00 10.63 25.42
CA ALA A 184 -16.70 11.30 26.51
C ALA A 184 -17.27 10.31 27.51
N ASP A 185 -17.25 10.69 28.80
CA ASP A 185 -18.01 10.03 29.84
C ASP A 185 -19.51 10.36 29.69
N TRP A 186 -20.38 9.57 30.31
CA TRP A 186 -21.82 9.83 30.34
C TRP A 186 -22.28 10.20 31.73
N THR A 187 -22.99 11.34 31.83
CA THR A 187 -23.66 11.75 33.07
C THR A 187 -25.15 11.55 32.92
N THR A 188 -25.75 10.74 33.79
CA THR A 188 -27.19 10.50 33.83
C THR A 188 -27.94 11.72 34.35
N PRO A 189 -29.25 11.85 34.10
CA PRO A 189 -30.06 12.96 34.60
C PRO A 189 -30.05 13.13 36.13
N ASP A 190 -29.81 12.04 36.89
CA ASP A 190 -29.69 12.05 38.36
C ASP A 190 -28.25 12.35 38.84
N GLY A 191 -27.33 12.71 37.93
CA GLY A 191 -25.97 13.18 38.25
C GLY A 191 -24.91 12.10 38.43
N ARG A 192 -25.21 10.81 38.18
CA ARG A 192 -24.20 9.74 38.20
C ARG A 192 -23.33 9.81 36.95
N VAL A 193 -22.03 9.69 37.14
CA VAL A 193 -21.04 9.70 36.05
C VAL A 193 -20.55 8.27 35.75
N PHE A 194 -20.63 7.87 34.50
CA PHE A 194 -20.08 6.62 33.98
C PHE A 194 -18.90 6.91 33.07
N ALA A 195 -17.75 6.34 33.45
CA ALA A 195 -16.53 6.55 32.67
C ALA A 195 -16.62 5.88 31.28
N ASN A 196 -16.03 6.48 30.27
CA ASN A 196 -16.07 6.04 28.88
C ASN A 196 -15.72 4.55 28.70
N ASN A 197 -14.70 4.06 29.40
CA ASN A 197 -14.26 2.65 29.33
C ASN A 197 -15.31 1.64 29.84
N GLN A 198 -16.33 2.07 30.54
CA GLN A 198 -17.48 1.26 30.96
C GLN A 198 -18.57 1.20 29.88
N LEU A 199 -18.59 2.21 29.01
CA LEU A 199 -19.65 2.44 28.02
C LEU A 199 -19.30 1.89 26.63
N VAL A 200 -18.00 1.65 26.34
CA VAL A 200 -17.53 1.19 25.04
C VAL A 200 -16.69 -0.08 25.15
N PHE A 201 -16.67 -0.87 24.10
CA PHE A 201 -15.66 -1.89 23.91
C PHE A 201 -14.35 -1.23 23.47
N PRO A 202 -13.17 -1.77 23.85
CA PRO A 202 -11.90 -1.25 23.35
C PRO A 202 -11.90 -1.13 21.82
N ALA A 203 -11.45 -0.01 21.29
CA ALA A 203 -11.30 0.17 19.85
C ALA A 203 -10.28 -0.83 19.30
N GLU A 204 -10.58 -1.40 18.14
CA GLU A 204 -9.58 -2.18 17.40
C GLU A 204 -8.48 -1.24 16.93
N ARG A 205 -7.21 -1.70 16.99
CA ARG A 205 -6.11 -0.92 16.42
C ARG A 205 -6.22 -0.86 14.90
N GLY A 206 -5.78 0.25 14.32
CA GLY A 206 -5.63 0.34 12.89
C GLY A 206 -4.57 -0.64 12.37
N ARG A 207 -4.84 -1.23 11.22
CA ARG A 207 -3.93 -2.13 10.49
C ARG A 207 -2.99 -1.33 9.60
N SER A 208 -1.88 -1.93 9.20
CA SER A 208 -0.84 -1.25 8.43
C SER A 208 -0.21 -2.14 7.37
N TYR A 209 0.02 -1.54 6.20
CA TYR A 209 0.70 -2.15 5.07
C TYR A 209 1.86 -1.27 4.63
N ALA A 210 3.06 -1.83 4.51
CA ALA A 210 4.23 -1.15 3.97
C ALA A 210 4.66 -1.79 2.64
N TYR A 211 4.91 -0.96 1.65
CA TYR A 211 5.46 -1.33 0.35
C TYR A 211 6.84 -0.73 0.18
N CYS A 212 7.87 -1.56 0.20
CA CYS A 212 9.24 -1.22 -0.15
C CYS A 212 9.55 -1.76 -1.53
N SER A 213 9.57 -0.85 -2.52
CA SER A 213 9.94 -1.11 -3.90
C SER A 213 11.45 -1.28 -4.04
N ASP A 214 11.97 -1.02 -5.23
CA ASP A 214 13.37 -1.12 -5.60
C ASP A 214 14.27 -0.34 -4.66
N THR A 215 15.11 -1.05 -3.95
CA THR A 215 15.99 -0.43 -2.95
C THR A 215 17.14 -1.35 -2.56
N CYS A 216 18.32 -0.79 -2.32
CA CYS A 216 19.31 -1.52 -1.56
C CYS A 216 18.89 -1.61 -0.08
N TYR A 217 19.52 -2.50 0.68
CA TYR A 217 19.25 -2.69 2.10
C TYR A 217 19.34 -1.38 2.90
N GLN A 218 18.23 -0.99 3.57
CA GLN A 218 18.06 0.32 4.24
C GLN A 218 17.66 0.15 5.71
N PRO A 219 18.59 -0.27 6.61
CA PRO A 219 18.27 -0.54 8.02
C PRO A 219 17.78 0.69 8.80
N GLN A 220 18.07 1.91 8.33
CA GLN A 220 17.54 3.14 8.93
C GLN A 220 16.01 3.25 8.87
N ASN A 221 15.34 2.48 8.02
CA ASN A 221 13.88 2.43 7.92
C ASN A 221 13.23 1.49 8.97
N ILE A 222 14.02 0.72 9.73
CA ILE A 222 13.51 -0.19 10.75
C ILE A 222 12.58 0.50 11.77
N PRO A 223 12.91 1.68 12.31
CA PRO A 223 11.98 2.36 13.21
C PRO A 223 10.63 2.71 12.58
N LEU A 224 10.63 3.12 11.31
CA LEU A 224 9.42 3.47 10.56
C LEU A 224 8.53 2.24 10.29
N LEU A 225 9.15 1.09 10.03
CA LEU A 225 8.48 -0.19 9.72
C LEU A 225 8.11 -1.00 10.96
N ARG A 226 8.44 -0.51 12.16
CA ARG A 226 8.25 -1.28 13.40
C ARG A 226 6.79 -1.64 13.63
N GLY A 227 6.54 -2.96 13.75
CA GLY A 227 5.23 -3.51 14.05
C GLY A 227 4.18 -3.37 12.94
N VAL A 228 4.60 -3.10 11.70
CA VAL A 228 3.71 -3.12 10.53
C VAL A 228 3.11 -4.51 10.36
N ASP A 229 1.83 -4.60 10.06
CA ASP A 229 1.13 -5.90 9.96
C ASP A 229 1.63 -6.71 8.78
N VAL A 230 1.75 -6.08 7.59
CA VAL A 230 2.30 -6.72 6.41
C VAL A 230 3.32 -5.79 5.75
N LEU A 231 4.53 -6.31 5.56
CA LEU A 231 5.59 -5.66 4.79
C LEU A 231 5.76 -6.37 3.44
N TYR A 232 5.50 -5.68 2.34
CA TYR A 232 6.02 -6.08 1.04
C TYR A 232 7.40 -5.46 0.86
N HIS A 233 8.39 -6.29 0.50
CA HIS A 233 9.75 -5.82 0.26
C HIS A 233 10.31 -6.50 -0.99
N GLU A 234 10.98 -5.74 -1.85
CA GLU A 234 11.69 -6.31 -2.97
C GLU A 234 12.72 -7.35 -2.50
N ALA A 235 12.90 -8.37 -3.29
CA ALA A 235 13.87 -9.44 -3.11
C ALA A 235 14.35 -9.92 -4.49
N THR A 236 14.89 -8.98 -5.25
CA THR A 236 15.27 -9.17 -6.65
C THR A 236 16.30 -10.28 -6.78
N PHE A 237 17.14 -10.48 -5.76
CA PHE A 237 18.22 -11.45 -5.77
C PHE A 237 18.24 -12.34 -4.52
N GLY A 238 18.84 -13.53 -4.65
CA GLY A 238 19.29 -14.35 -3.53
C GLY A 238 20.72 -13.99 -3.11
N LYS A 239 21.22 -14.66 -2.07
CA LYS A 239 22.59 -14.48 -1.56
C LYS A 239 23.65 -14.84 -2.60
N ASP A 240 23.35 -15.74 -3.53
CA ASP A 240 24.20 -16.15 -4.65
C ASP A 240 24.53 -14.99 -5.60
N ASN A 241 23.63 -14.02 -5.70
CA ASN A 241 23.76 -12.81 -6.51
C ASN A 241 23.89 -11.52 -5.67
N ALA A 242 24.33 -11.61 -4.40
CA ALA A 242 24.48 -10.45 -3.52
C ALA A 242 25.39 -9.33 -4.08
N PRO A 243 26.52 -9.62 -4.78
CA PRO A 243 27.31 -8.57 -5.42
C PRO A 243 26.50 -7.80 -6.47
N ARG A 244 25.66 -8.50 -7.24
CA ARG A 244 24.79 -7.87 -8.25
C ARG A 244 23.72 -7.00 -7.59
N ALA A 245 23.13 -7.44 -6.47
CA ALA A 245 22.19 -6.64 -5.70
C ALA A 245 22.82 -5.29 -5.28
N VAL A 246 24.05 -5.30 -4.80
CA VAL A 246 24.78 -4.06 -4.44
C VAL A 246 25.00 -3.17 -5.66
N GLU A 247 25.48 -3.74 -6.78
CA GLU A 247 25.76 -2.99 -8.01
C GLU A 247 24.51 -2.33 -8.59
N THR A 248 23.35 -3.01 -8.50
CA THR A 248 22.10 -2.54 -9.08
C THR A 248 21.22 -1.79 -8.10
N LEU A 249 21.66 -1.63 -6.85
CA LEU A 249 20.92 -1.02 -5.73
C LEU A 249 19.58 -1.72 -5.46
N HIS A 250 19.62 -3.05 -5.44
CA HIS A 250 18.53 -3.92 -5.02
C HIS A 250 18.86 -4.67 -3.74
N SER A 251 17.88 -5.39 -3.20
CA SER A 251 18.01 -6.21 -2.00
C SER A 251 18.05 -7.69 -2.33
N THR A 252 18.65 -8.47 -1.43
CA THR A 252 18.49 -9.93 -1.44
C THR A 252 17.31 -10.36 -0.57
N ALA A 253 16.81 -11.58 -0.79
CA ALA A 253 15.75 -12.17 0.01
C ALA A 253 16.14 -12.23 1.51
N ALA A 254 17.39 -12.53 1.82
CA ALA A 254 17.93 -12.49 3.18
C ALA A 254 17.87 -11.09 3.79
N GLN A 255 18.19 -10.04 3.04
CA GLN A 255 18.13 -8.65 3.49
C GLN A 255 16.69 -8.21 3.75
N ALA A 256 15.75 -8.55 2.86
CA ALA A 256 14.32 -8.29 3.07
C ALA A 256 13.82 -8.97 4.36
N ALA A 257 14.18 -10.23 4.59
CA ALA A 257 13.83 -10.97 5.80
C ALA A 257 14.49 -10.39 7.06
N GLN A 258 15.72 -9.88 6.95
CA GLN A 258 16.41 -9.20 8.06
C GLN A 258 15.71 -7.89 8.45
N MET A 259 15.21 -7.10 7.45
CA MET A 259 14.39 -5.92 7.70
C MET A 259 13.10 -6.30 8.45
N ALA A 260 12.38 -7.30 7.98
CA ALA A 260 11.14 -7.78 8.60
C ALA A 260 11.36 -8.23 10.06
N LYS A 261 12.41 -9.01 10.32
CA LYS A 261 12.77 -9.51 11.65
C LYS A 261 13.10 -8.38 12.62
N GLN A 262 13.94 -7.44 12.19
CA GLN A 262 14.37 -6.33 13.04
C GLN A 262 13.26 -5.33 13.31
N ALA A 263 12.40 -5.09 12.31
CA ALA A 263 11.21 -4.24 12.44
C ALA A 263 10.07 -4.95 13.19
N LYS A 264 10.17 -6.26 13.46
CA LYS A 264 9.12 -7.06 14.11
C LYS A 264 7.76 -6.92 13.39
N VAL A 265 7.78 -7.01 12.07
CA VAL A 265 6.54 -6.98 11.28
C VAL A 265 5.71 -8.24 11.51
N GLY A 266 4.40 -8.18 11.25
CA GLY A 266 3.54 -9.34 11.38
C GLY A 266 3.82 -10.40 10.31
N GLN A 267 3.94 -9.98 9.05
CA GLN A 267 4.20 -10.85 7.89
C GLN A 267 5.09 -10.14 6.88
N LEU A 268 5.96 -10.89 6.23
CA LEU A 268 6.75 -10.44 5.07
C LEU A 268 6.19 -11.04 3.79
N VAL A 269 6.08 -10.23 2.75
CA VAL A 269 5.82 -10.67 1.37
C VAL A 269 7.00 -10.22 0.54
N ILE A 270 7.71 -11.16 -0.09
CA ILE A 270 8.82 -10.84 -0.99
C ILE A 270 8.35 -10.86 -2.44
N GLY A 271 8.86 -9.95 -3.25
CA GLY A 271 8.50 -9.81 -4.66
C GLY A 271 9.58 -9.08 -5.47
N HIS A 272 9.24 -8.61 -6.65
CA HIS A 272 10.15 -7.96 -7.60
C HIS A 272 11.28 -8.89 -8.04
N PHE A 273 10.90 -10.10 -8.46
CA PHE A 273 11.86 -11.17 -8.75
C PHE A 273 12.61 -10.93 -10.06
N SER A 274 13.93 -11.17 -10.05
CA SER A 274 14.73 -11.17 -11.26
C SER A 274 14.35 -12.35 -12.15
N SER A 275 14.26 -12.10 -13.45
CA SER A 275 14.08 -13.15 -14.48
C SER A 275 15.18 -14.21 -14.52
N ARG A 276 16.22 -14.09 -13.69
CA ARG A 276 17.29 -15.09 -13.54
C ARG A 276 16.85 -16.34 -12.77
N TYR A 277 15.78 -16.21 -11.99
CA TYR A 277 15.28 -17.32 -11.19
C TYR A 277 14.11 -17.99 -11.92
N ASP A 278 14.31 -19.22 -12.33
CA ASP A 278 13.24 -20.06 -12.89
C ASP A 278 12.26 -20.50 -11.80
N ASP A 279 12.75 -20.62 -10.55
CA ASP A 279 11.98 -20.96 -9.37
C ASP A 279 12.35 -20.03 -8.21
N GLU A 280 11.41 -19.19 -7.78
CA GLU A 280 11.57 -18.25 -6.67
C GLU A 280 11.50 -18.95 -5.29
N GLN A 281 11.25 -20.27 -5.25
CA GLN A 281 11.25 -21.02 -4.00
C GLN A 281 12.58 -20.89 -3.27
N VAL A 282 13.68 -20.80 -4.02
CA VAL A 282 15.02 -20.61 -3.44
C VAL A 282 15.13 -19.29 -2.66
N LEU A 283 14.47 -18.22 -3.14
CA LEU A 283 14.40 -16.92 -2.45
C LEU A 283 13.51 -16.99 -1.21
N LEU A 284 12.40 -17.71 -1.30
CA LEU A 284 11.51 -17.94 -0.18
C LEU A 284 12.17 -18.72 0.95
N ASP A 285 12.89 -19.77 0.61
CA ASP A 285 13.58 -20.61 1.60
C ASP A 285 14.69 -19.81 2.31
N GLU A 286 15.42 -18.99 1.56
CA GLU A 286 16.42 -18.08 2.11
C GLU A 286 15.79 -17.05 3.09
N ALA A 287 14.66 -16.46 2.70
CA ALA A 287 13.96 -15.50 3.54
C ALA A 287 13.36 -16.17 4.80
N LYS A 288 12.71 -17.35 4.63
CA LYS A 288 12.09 -18.08 5.75
C LYS A 288 13.08 -18.57 6.79
N ALA A 289 14.30 -18.85 6.40
CA ALA A 289 15.38 -19.21 7.34
C ALA A 289 15.67 -18.08 8.35
N ILE A 290 15.34 -16.83 8.03
CA ILE A 290 15.56 -15.64 8.87
C ILE A 290 14.25 -15.17 9.51
N PHE A 291 13.16 -15.13 8.72
CA PHE A 291 11.82 -14.69 9.13
C PHE A 291 10.77 -15.69 8.62
N PRO A 292 10.34 -16.66 9.45
CA PRO A 292 9.47 -17.76 9.02
C PRO A 292 8.13 -17.35 8.42
N ASN A 293 7.52 -16.25 8.91
CA ASN A 293 6.24 -15.76 8.38
C ASN A 293 6.44 -14.94 7.09
N THR A 294 7.01 -15.58 6.06
CA THR A 294 7.28 -15.01 4.75
C THR A 294 6.47 -15.71 3.66
N LEU A 295 5.92 -14.93 2.73
CA LEU A 295 5.22 -15.40 1.53
C LEU A 295 5.94 -14.91 0.27
N LEU A 296 5.81 -15.67 -0.83
CA LEU A 296 6.09 -15.17 -2.18
C LEU A 296 4.91 -14.34 -2.69
N ALA A 297 5.20 -13.20 -3.27
CA ALA A 297 4.24 -12.51 -4.12
C ALA A 297 3.99 -13.32 -5.39
N THR A 298 2.73 -13.44 -5.77
CA THR A 298 2.30 -14.00 -7.06
C THR A 298 1.07 -13.23 -7.53
N GLU A 299 0.87 -13.18 -8.84
CA GLU A 299 -0.31 -12.54 -9.41
C GLU A 299 -1.59 -13.21 -8.92
N GLY A 300 -2.51 -12.40 -8.42
CA GLY A 300 -3.78 -12.86 -7.85
C GLY A 300 -3.71 -13.22 -6.36
N LEU A 301 -2.53 -13.18 -5.73
CA LEU A 301 -2.43 -13.29 -4.27
C LEU A 301 -3.21 -12.13 -3.62
N VAL A 302 -4.04 -12.45 -2.64
CA VAL A 302 -4.79 -11.49 -1.83
C VAL A 302 -4.34 -11.63 -0.38
N LEU A 303 -3.80 -10.56 0.16
CA LEU A 303 -3.42 -10.46 1.57
C LEU A 303 -4.55 -9.78 2.32
N ASN A 304 -5.12 -10.46 3.31
CA ASN A 304 -6.15 -9.91 4.18
C ASN A 304 -5.46 -9.47 5.48
N LEU A 305 -5.48 -8.18 5.77
CA LEU A 305 -4.88 -7.61 6.97
C LEU A 305 -5.85 -7.69 8.15
#